data_9cf00177f185b56ae93952fd678a2acf
#
_entry.id   9cf00177f185b56ae93952fd678a2acf
#
_cell.length_a   1.000
_cell.length_b   1.000
_cell.length_c   1.000
_cell.angle_alpha   90.00
_cell.angle_beta   90.00
_cell.angle_gamma   90.00
#
_symmetry.space_group_name_H-M   'P 1'
#
loop_
_entity.id
_entity.type
_entity.pdbx_description
1 polymer ?
#
loop_
_entity_poly.entity_id
_entity_poly.type
_entity_poly.pdbx_seq_one_letter_code
_entity_poly.pdbx_strand_id
1 'polypeptide(L)'
;MVLNIMACVNHERRCMGRASCFPCVTLLIGLVLTYDSYADLQSSVDQAASGVRWTTKGHACPPEASLTHGRAVYLRNCQSCHGICGDGNGDYAPTLRIKPRDFTAGVYKWRSTPTGSLPTDEDLLRTLSKGVAESGMPAFAGMPEQDRRAVIAYIKSLSPRFNSEPVEKPIPIPPEPAMTMESVNKGRLAYERMGCTACHGAAGNGLGPIAPSLADDDGYPIRPADLTGSTWKGGCQGEDIYRSIMTGLDGTPMPSFEKQLPPDEAWAMVHYIQSLDQRWPGLP
;
A
#
# COMPACT_ATOMS: atom_id res chain seq x y z
N MET A 1 13.21 -26.99 -16.81
CA MET A 1 13.74 -25.74 -17.41
C MET A 1 13.02 -24.60 -16.73
N VAL A 2 13.63 -24.09 -15.68
CA VAL A 2 13.05 -23.11 -14.73
C VAL A 2 13.63 -21.75 -15.09
N LEU A 3 12.88 -20.90 -15.74
CA LEU A 3 13.24 -19.48 -15.91
C LEU A 3 11.95 -18.67 -16.10
N ASN A 4 11.81 -17.64 -15.29
CA ASN A 4 10.97 -16.47 -15.43
C ASN A 4 9.75 -16.28 -14.49
N ILE A 5 9.99 -16.45 -13.18
CA ILE A 5 9.18 -15.79 -12.16
C ILE A 5 9.91 -14.53 -11.59
N MET A 6 10.90 -14.00 -12.30
CA MET A 6 11.83 -13.01 -11.75
C MET A 6 11.56 -11.54 -12.10
N ALA A 7 10.48 -11.18 -12.74
CA ALA A 7 10.27 -9.78 -13.15
C ALA A 7 9.72 -8.85 -12.06
N CYS A 8 9.09 -9.37 -11.01
CA CYS A 8 8.66 -8.56 -9.86
C CYS A 8 9.71 -8.40 -8.75
N VAL A 9 10.86 -9.10 -8.83
CA VAL A 9 11.85 -9.16 -7.74
C VAL A 9 13.10 -8.30 -8.00
N ASN A 10 13.35 -7.85 -9.23
CA ASN A 10 14.63 -7.22 -9.59
C ASN A 10 14.58 -5.71 -9.77
N HIS A 11 14.15 -4.95 -8.73
CA HIS A 11 14.42 -3.51 -8.69
C HIS A 11 15.60 -3.13 -7.77
N GLU A 12 16.33 -4.11 -7.22
CA GLU A 12 17.38 -3.83 -6.22
C GLU A 12 18.83 -3.88 -6.72
N ARG A 13 19.10 -4.06 -8.01
CA ARG A 13 20.50 -4.07 -8.47
C ARG A 13 20.72 -3.29 -9.75
N ARG A 14 21.02 -2.00 -9.62
CA ARG A 14 21.95 -1.28 -10.52
C ARG A 14 22.25 0.11 -9.98
N CYS A 15 23.19 0.24 -9.08
CA CYS A 15 24.05 1.40 -8.91
C CYS A 15 25.37 0.96 -8.29
N MET A 16 26.27 0.42 -9.08
CA MET A 16 27.70 0.38 -8.78
C MET A 16 28.45 0.72 -10.07
N GLY A 17 28.90 1.96 -10.15
CA GLY A 17 29.73 2.49 -11.19
C GLY A 17 30.76 3.48 -10.63
N ARG A 18 31.96 2.96 -10.30
CA ARG A 18 33.26 3.62 -10.26
C ARG A 18 33.35 4.98 -9.57
N ALA A 19 33.89 4.99 -8.36
CA ALA A 19 34.48 6.16 -7.73
C ALA A 19 36.00 6.00 -7.63
N SER A 20 36.69 6.98 -8.18
CA SER A 20 38.15 7.13 -8.12
C SER A 20 38.57 7.49 -6.71
N CYS A 21 39.64 6.85 -6.22
CA CYS A 21 40.31 7.17 -4.97
C CYS A 21 41.00 8.52 -5.02
N PHE A 22 40.71 9.39 -4.07
CA PHE A 22 41.63 10.40 -3.57
C PHE A 22 41.78 10.26 -2.06
N PRO A 23 43.00 10.33 -1.51
CA PRO A 23 43.21 10.21 -0.07
C PRO A 23 42.88 11.52 0.61
N CYS A 24 41.92 11.52 1.53
CA CYS A 24 41.66 12.65 2.40
C CYS A 24 42.25 12.38 3.78
N VAL A 25 43.12 13.26 4.14
CA VAL A 25 43.89 13.34 5.40
C VAL A 25 42.93 13.44 6.59
N THR A 26 43.12 12.54 7.53
CA THR A 26 42.44 12.45 8.82
C THR A 26 42.71 13.67 9.70
N LEU A 27 41.70 14.44 10.04
CA LEU A 27 41.70 15.31 11.19
C LEU A 27 40.65 14.81 12.18
N LEU A 28 41.12 14.04 13.16
CA LEU A 28 40.38 13.61 14.34
C LEU A 28 40.16 14.80 15.26
N ILE A 29 39.00 15.42 15.23
CA ILE A 29 38.51 16.22 16.36
C ILE A 29 37.40 15.36 17.01
N GLY A 30 37.79 14.74 18.12
CA GLY A 30 36.87 13.96 18.95
C GLY A 30 35.89 14.90 19.65
N LEU A 31 34.64 14.90 19.21
CA LEU A 31 33.51 15.34 20.01
C LEU A 31 32.83 14.10 20.59
N VAL A 32 33.25 13.72 21.79
CA VAL A 32 32.51 12.77 22.62
C VAL A 32 31.28 13.53 23.14
N LEU A 33 30.19 13.47 22.39
CA LEU A 33 28.88 13.82 22.93
C LEU A 33 28.47 12.69 23.89
N THR A 34 28.42 13.00 25.17
CA THR A 34 27.97 12.05 26.20
C THR A 34 26.50 11.73 25.99
N TYR A 35 26.08 10.53 26.38
CA TYR A 35 24.69 10.02 26.26
C TYR A 35 23.65 10.99 26.87
N ASP A 36 24.06 11.78 27.89
CA ASP A 36 23.22 12.81 28.52
C ASP A 36 22.87 13.97 27.58
N SER A 37 23.79 14.36 26.68
CA SER A 37 23.51 15.41 25.70
C SER A 37 22.48 15.05 24.64
N TYR A 38 22.29 13.76 24.36
CA TYR A 38 21.27 13.29 23.42
C TYR A 38 19.89 13.27 24.08
N ALA A 39 19.83 12.93 25.36
CA ALA A 39 18.59 12.96 26.15
C ALA A 39 18.07 14.40 26.35
N ASP A 40 18.98 15.37 26.58
CA ASP A 40 18.64 16.79 26.74
C ASP A 40 18.17 17.44 25.42
N LEU A 41 18.74 17.04 24.28
CA LEU A 41 18.26 17.45 22.96
C LEU A 41 16.87 16.87 22.65
N GLN A 42 16.64 15.62 23.03
CA GLN A 42 15.34 14.96 22.86
C GLN A 42 14.26 15.66 23.71
N SER A 43 14.57 15.98 24.98
CA SER A 43 13.64 16.66 25.89
C SER A 43 13.31 18.08 25.43
N SER A 44 14.25 18.81 24.85
CA SER A 44 14.03 20.15 24.31
C SER A 44 13.20 20.16 23.01
N VAL A 45 13.35 19.14 22.17
CA VAL A 45 12.50 18.94 20.98
C VAL A 45 11.08 18.57 21.39
N ASP A 46 10.92 17.72 22.40
CA ASP A 46 9.63 17.31 22.93
C ASP A 46 8.90 18.47 23.64
N GLN A 47 9.62 19.35 24.32
CA GLN A 47 9.08 20.54 24.96
C GLN A 47 8.69 21.64 23.96
N ALA A 48 9.41 21.79 22.85
CA ALA A 48 9.05 22.69 21.76
C ALA A 48 7.82 22.22 20.97
N ALA A 49 7.61 20.91 20.90
CA ALA A 49 6.46 20.31 20.21
C ALA A 49 5.15 20.40 21.04
N SER A 50 5.24 20.51 22.38
CA SER A 50 4.08 20.53 23.28
C SER A 50 3.26 21.82 23.25
N GLY A 51 3.77 22.89 22.63
CA GLY A 51 3.12 24.19 22.56
C GLY A 51 2.38 24.51 21.26
N VAL A 52 2.55 23.72 20.21
CA VAL A 52 1.96 24.02 18.88
C VAL A 52 0.75 23.15 18.62
N ARG A 53 -0.43 23.70 18.85
CA ARG A 53 -1.71 23.08 18.53
C ARG A 53 -2.00 23.26 17.03
N TRP A 54 -1.63 22.29 16.22
CA TRP A 54 -1.95 22.29 14.79
C TRP A 54 -3.39 21.80 14.59
N THR A 55 -4.25 22.69 14.16
CA THR A 55 -5.64 22.35 13.77
C THR A 55 -5.71 22.37 12.26
N THR A 56 -5.75 21.21 11.61
CA THR A 56 -6.16 21.08 10.22
C THR A 56 -7.60 20.58 10.18
N LYS A 57 -8.50 21.37 9.60
CA LYS A 57 -9.92 21.04 9.32
C LYS A 57 -10.68 20.26 10.42
N GLY A 58 -10.53 20.64 11.68
CA GLY A 58 -11.36 20.12 12.77
C GLY A 58 -11.01 18.73 13.31
N HIS A 59 -9.98 18.06 12.81
CA HIS A 59 -9.50 16.80 13.37
C HIS A 59 -8.48 17.07 14.47
N ALA A 60 -8.80 16.67 15.69
CA ALA A 60 -7.84 16.71 16.80
C ALA A 60 -6.81 15.59 16.62
N CYS A 61 -5.52 15.94 16.64
CA CYS A 61 -4.46 14.92 16.71
C CYS A 61 -4.60 14.11 18.01
N PRO A 62 -4.33 12.79 18.00
CA PRO A 62 -4.35 11.97 19.22
C PRO A 62 -3.41 12.53 20.29
N PRO A 63 -3.71 12.34 21.58
CA PRO A 63 -2.85 12.76 22.67
C PRO A 63 -1.48 12.08 22.61
N GLU A 64 -0.46 12.82 22.97
CA GLU A 64 0.97 12.60 22.74
C GLU A 64 1.59 11.38 23.45
N ALA A 65 0.92 10.78 24.43
CA ALA A 65 1.62 10.06 25.49
C ALA A 65 1.85 8.55 25.27
N SER A 66 1.23 7.86 24.31
CA SER A 66 1.26 6.39 24.37
C SER A 66 2.04 5.63 23.29
N LEU A 67 2.51 6.31 22.23
CA LEU A 67 3.17 5.65 21.09
C LEU A 67 4.38 6.47 20.58
N THR A 68 5.21 6.95 21.49
CA THR A 68 6.32 7.89 21.20
C THR A 68 7.26 7.43 20.10
N HIS A 69 7.69 6.16 20.09
CA HIS A 69 8.56 5.63 19.04
C HIS A 69 7.87 5.58 17.67
N GLY A 70 6.68 5.02 17.59
CA GLY A 70 5.89 4.96 16.34
C GLY A 70 5.58 6.35 15.78
N ARG A 71 5.23 7.31 16.66
CA ARG A 71 5.04 8.70 16.30
C ARG A 71 6.32 9.33 15.75
N ALA A 72 7.47 9.11 16.38
CA ALA A 72 8.75 9.62 15.91
C ALA A 72 9.13 9.07 14.53
N VAL A 73 8.88 7.77 14.28
CA VAL A 73 9.05 7.15 12.95
C VAL A 73 8.11 7.80 11.93
N TYR A 74 6.84 8.01 12.29
CA TYR A 74 5.83 8.64 11.46
C TYR A 74 6.22 10.06 11.05
N LEU A 75 6.59 10.89 12.01
CA LEU A 75 6.98 12.29 11.76
C LEU A 75 8.21 12.39 10.84
N ARG A 76 9.14 11.45 10.91
CA ARG A 76 10.33 11.46 10.05
C ARG A 76 10.07 10.99 8.62
N ASN A 77 9.13 10.05 8.43
CA ASN A 77 9.02 9.31 7.17
C ASN A 77 7.67 9.44 6.46
N CYS A 78 6.61 9.85 7.16
CA CYS A 78 5.24 9.73 6.65
C CYS A 78 4.47 11.05 6.59
N GLN A 79 4.68 11.96 7.58
CA GLN A 79 3.88 13.17 7.75
C GLN A 79 3.89 14.10 6.54
N SER A 80 5.00 14.17 5.81
CA SER A 80 5.13 15.06 4.65
C SER A 80 4.08 14.78 3.56
N CYS A 81 3.64 13.53 3.45
CA CYS A 81 2.58 13.12 2.53
C CYS A 81 1.24 12.93 3.26
N HIS A 82 1.25 12.23 4.41
CA HIS A 82 0.03 11.83 5.10
C HIS A 82 -0.51 12.85 6.11
N GLY A 83 0.16 14.00 6.28
CA GLY A 83 -0.23 15.02 7.26
C GLY A 83 0.26 14.69 8.68
N ILE A 84 0.42 15.73 9.51
CA ILE A 84 0.91 15.57 10.88
C ILE A 84 -0.09 14.78 11.76
N CYS A 85 -1.38 14.86 11.44
CA CYS A 85 -2.47 14.14 12.11
C CYS A 85 -2.96 12.91 11.32
N GLY A 86 -2.30 12.56 10.23
CA GLY A 86 -2.66 11.38 9.43
C GLY A 86 -3.88 11.55 8.52
N ASP A 87 -4.31 12.77 8.26
CA ASP A 87 -5.51 13.13 7.49
C ASP A 87 -5.30 13.14 5.95
N GLY A 88 -4.12 12.69 5.49
CA GLY A 88 -3.78 12.66 4.07
C GLY A 88 -3.44 14.03 3.47
N ASN A 89 -3.31 15.09 4.27
CA ASN A 89 -3.08 16.47 3.83
C ASN A 89 -1.67 16.98 4.21
N GLY A 90 -0.64 16.17 4.00
CA GLY A 90 0.74 16.61 4.16
C GLY A 90 1.16 17.61 3.08
N ASP A 91 2.28 18.32 3.31
CA ASP A 91 2.78 19.37 2.42
C ASP A 91 3.04 18.89 0.99
N TYR A 92 3.41 17.62 0.81
CA TYR A 92 3.59 17.00 -0.51
C TYR A 92 2.30 16.46 -1.14
N ALA A 93 1.21 16.32 -0.38
CA ALA A 93 -0.04 15.75 -0.90
C ALA A 93 -0.57 16.45 -2.16
N PRO A 94 -0.54 17.80 -2.28
CA PRO A 94 -1.00 18.50 -3.48
C PRO A 94 -0.18 18.20 -4.74
N THR A 95 1.06 17.74 -4.59
CA THR A 95 1.94 17.42 -5.72
C THR A 95 1.79 15.99 -6.22
N LEU A 96 1.11 15.14 -5.47
CA LEU A 96 0.92 13.74 -5.78
C LEU A 96 -0.32 13.53 -6.66
N ARG A 97 -0.18 12.72 -7.70
CA ARG A 97 -1.29 12.37 -8.59
C ARG A 97 -2.38 11.55 -7.87
N ILE A 98 -2.00 10.82 -6.85
CA ILE A 98 -2.89 10.00 -6.02
C ILE A 98 -2.81 10.54 -4.60
N LYS A 99 -3.97 10.92 -4.05
CA LYS A 99 -4.04 11.46 -2.69
C LYS A 99 -3.54 10.43 -1.68
N PRO A 100 -2.65 10.82 -0.74
CA PRO A 100 -2.26 9.99 0.38
C PRO A 100 -3.47 9.56 1.21
N ARG A 101 -3.41 8.36 1.78
CA ARG A 101 -4.48 7.81 2.61
C ARG A 101 -4.70 8.68 3.85
N ASP A 102 -5.97 9.01 4.10
CA ASP A 102 -6.44 9.50 5.40
C ASP A 102 -6.54 8.31 6.36
N PHE A 103 -5.66 8.28 7.36
CA PHE A 103 -5.65 7.24 8.37
C PHE A 103 -6.73 7.43 9.43
N THR A 104 -7.22 8.67 9.61
CA THR A 104 -8.25 8.98 10.61
C THR A 104 -9.59 8.34 10.26
N ALA A 105 -9.88 8.17 8.96
CA ALA A 105 -11.07 7.50 8.47
C ALA A 105 -11.07 5.98 8.74
N GLY A 106 -9.89 5.36 8.92
CA GLY A 106 -9.79 3.91 9.14
C GLY A 106 -10.26 3.06 7.95
N VAL A 107 -10.20 3.59 6.74
CA VAL A 107 -10.58 2.89 5.50
C VAL A 107 -9.34 2.55 4.69
N TYR A 108 -9.14 1.28 4.38
CA TYR A 108 -7.93 0.79 3.73
C TYR A 108 -8.24 -0.07 2.51
N LYS A 109 -7.57 0.23 1.38
CA LYS A 109 -7.80 -0.44 0.08
C LYS A 109 -7.27 -1.88 0.09
N TRP A 110 -6.02 -2.08 0.55
CA TRP A 110 -5.35 -3.39 0.48
C TRP A 110 -5.36 -4.07 1.84
N ARG A 111 -6.30 -4.97 2.00
CA ARG A 111 -6.50 -5.78 3.20
C ARG A 111 -6.80 -7.22 2.83
N SER A 112 -6.70 -8.11 3.79
CA SER A 112 -7.09 -9.51 3.67
C SER A 112 -8.44 -9.81 4.32
N THR A 113 -8.97 -8.87 5.08
CA THR A 113 -10.24 -8.96 5.78
C THR A 113 -11.43 -8.66 4.85
N PRO A 114 -12.67 -9.06 5.20
CA PRO A 114 -13.86 -8.76 4.41
C PRO A 114 -14.06 -7.27 4.13
N THR A 115 -14.82 -6.94 3.08
CA THR A 115 -15.13 -5.55 2.73
C THR A 115 -15.76 -4.80 3.89
N GLY A 116 -15.34 -3.55 4.10
CA GLY A 116 -15.75 -2.71 5.22
C GLY A 116 -15.00 -2.95 6.52
N SER A 117 -14.26 -4.05 6.65
CA SER A 117 -13.51 -4.39 7.88
C SER A 117 -12.15 -3.71 7.95
N LEU A 118 -11.63 -3.58 9.17
CA LEU A 118 -10.27 -3.07 9.40
C LEU A 118 -9.22 -4.05 8.86
N PRO A 119 -8.07 -3.55 8.36
CA PRO A 119 -6.94 -4.39 7.94
C PRO A 119 -6.28 -5.06 9.14
N THR A 120 -5.63 -6.19 8.90
CA THR A 120 -4.71 -6.80 9.86
C THR A 120 -3.39 -6.02 9.95
N ASP A 121 -2.60 -6.25 11.00
CA ASP A 121 -1.25 -5.68 11.10
C ASP A 121 -0.35 -6.15 9.96
N GLU A 122 -0.54 -7.40 9.51
CA GLU A 122 0.22 -7.96 8.38
C GLU A 122 -0.18 -7.33 7.03
N ASP A 123 -1.43 -6.90 6.87
CA ASP A 123 -1.85 -6.13 5.69
C ASP A 123 -1.15 -4.78 5.62
N LEU A 124 -1.11 -4.08 6.75
CA LEU A 124 -0.41 -2.79 6.87
C LEU A 124 1.09 -2.95 6.71
N LEU A 125 1.69 -4.00 7.31
CA LEU A 125 3.11 -4.30 7.18
C LEU A 125 3.50 -4.64 5.73
N ARG A 126 2.67 -5.42 5.03
CA ARG A 126 2.85 -5.74 3.62
C ARG A 126 2.83 -4.47 2.76
N THR A 127 1.82 -3.62 2.95
CA THR A 127 1.68 -2.36 2.21
C THR A 127 2.84 -1.42 2.48
N LEU A 128 3.24 -1.25 3.74
CA LEU A 128 4.37 -0.41 4.12
C LEU A 128 5.68 -0.95 3.56
N SER A 129 5.89 -2.27 3.63
CA SER A 129 7.13 -2.90 3.13
C SER A 129 7.27 -2.83 1.62
N LYS A 130 6.19 -3.09 0.87
CA LYS A 130 6.19 -3.09 -0.60
C LYS A 130 6.05 -1.68 -1.19
N GLY A 131 5.54 -0.70 -0.42
CA GLY A 131 5.08 0.57 -0.96
C GLY A 131 3.83 0.38 -1.83
N VAL A 132 3.45 1.42 -2.56
CA VAL A 132 2.32 1.39 -3.49
C VAL A 132 2.77 1.90 -4.84
N ALA A 133 2.92 1.01 -5.79
CA ALA A 133 3.36 1.33 -7.14
C ALA A 133 2.54 2.49 -7.75
N GLU A 134 3.19 3.37 -8.49
CA GLU A 134 2.59 4.51 -9.20
C GLU A 134 1.86 5.55 -8.32
N SER A 135 1.88 5.42 -6.99
CA SER A 135 1.19 6.35 -6.09
C SER A 135 2.08 7.42 -5.47
N GLY A 136 3.40 7.26 -5.55
CA GLY A 136 4.36 8.08 -4.83
C GLY A 136 4.68 7.56 -3.43
N MET A 137 4.00 6.52 -2.92
CA MET A 137 4.34 5.88 -1.64
C MET A 137 5.50 4.90 -1.84
N PRO A 138 6.70 5.17 -1.29
CA PRO A 138 7.87 4.30 -1.47
C PRO A 138 7.75 3.01 -0.65
N ALA A 139 8.58 2.03 -1.00
CA ALA A 139 8.76 0.82 -0.22
C ALA A 139 9.67 1.09 0.99
N PHE A 140 9.25 0.64 2.17
CA PHE A 140 9.99 0.76 3.41
C PHE A 140 10.59 -0.57 3.88
N ALA A 141 10.86 -1.50 2.95
CA ALA A 141 11.49 -2.79 3.29
C ALA A 141 12.87 -2.63 3.97
N GLY A 142 13.60 -1.56 3.65
CA GLY A 142 14.88 -1.24 4.29
C GLY A 142 14.77 -0.65 5.70
N MET A 143 13.57 -0.25 6.15
CA MET A 143 13.34 0.18 7.52
C MET A 143 13.32 -1.04 8.45
N PRO A 144 13.93 -1.00 9.65
CA PRO A 144 13.84 -2.09 10.63
C PRO A 144 12.38 -2.52 10.86
N GLU A 145 12.13 -3.82 10.98
CA GLU A 145 10.75 -4.31 11.17
C GLU A 145 10.13 -3.77 12.44
N GLN A 146 10.91 -3.61 13.50
CA GLN A 146 10.47 -2.98 14.75
C GLN A 146 9.91 -1.58 14.50
N ASP A 147 10.56 -0.76 13.68
CA ASP A 147 10.11 0.59 13.35
C ASP A 147 8.85 0.57 12.49
N ARG A 148 8.78 -0.37 11.53
CA ARG A 148 7.58 -0.57 10.73
C ARG A 148 6.38 -0.97 11.58
N ARG A 149 6.55 -1.88 12.54
CA ARG A 149 5.48 -2.28 13.47
C ARG A 149 5.11 -1.16 14.43
N ALA A 150 6.08 -0.38 14.90
CA ALA A 150 5.82 0.76 15.76
C ALA A 150 5.01 1.86 15.04
N VAL A 151 5.35 2.19 13.79
CA VAL A 151 4.60 3.17 13.00
C VAL A 151 3.20 2.66 12.64
N ILE A 152 3.02 1.35 12.41
CA ILE A 152 1.69 0.75 12.19
C ILE A 152 0.83 0.91 13.44
N ALA A 153 1.36 0.64 14.63
CA ALA A 153 0.63 0.86 15.87
C ALA A 153 0.21 2.34 16.04
N TYR A 154 1.10 3.27 15.69
CA TYR A 154 0.77 4.71 15.69
C TYR A 154 -0.31 5.03 14.65
N ILE A 155 -0.22 4.56 13.41
CA ILE A 155 -1.22 4.77 12.36
C ILE A 155 -2.60 4.26 12.80
N LYS A 156 -2.67 3.09 13.43
CA LYS A 156 -3.91 2.53 13.98
C LYS A 156 -4.53 3.43 15.05
N SER A 157 -3.71 4.05 15.90
CA SER A 157 -4.20 4.96 16.93
C SER A 157 -4.82 6.26 16.40
N LEU A 158 -4.58 6.60 15.13
CA LEU A 158 -5.16 7.79 14.50
C LEU A 158 -6.65 7.63 14.19
N SER A 159 -7.16 6.40 14.09
CA SER A 159 -8.58 6.16 13.81
C SER A 159 -9.29 5.53 15.01
N PRO A 160 -10.44 6.09 15.43
CA PRO A 160 -11.26 5.52 16.50
C PRO A 160 -11.79 4.13 16.18
N ARG A 161 -11.87 3.75 14.91
CA ARG A 161 -12.35 2.43 14.48
C ARG A 161 -11.51 1.29 15.08
N PHE A 162 -10.18 1.44 15.14
CA PHE A 162 -9.32 0.41 15.74
C PHE A 162 -9.52 0.21 17.26
N ASN A 163 -10.17 1.16 17.93
CA ASN A 163 -10.51 1.04 19.34
C ASN A 163 -11.92 0.48 19.56
N SER A 164 -12.82 0.62 18.58
CA SER A 164 -14.23 0.28 18.72
C SER A 164 -14.67 -0.94 17.91
N GLU A 165 -13.90 -1.34 16.90
CA GLU A 165 -14.24 -2.44 16.00
C GLU A 165 -13.21 -3.57 16.11
N PRO A 166 -13.65 -4.85 16.10
CA PRO A 166 -12.73 -5.96 16.01
C PRO A 166 -12.11 -6.03 14.60
N VAL A 167 -10.88 -6.50 14.53
CA VAL A 167 -10.27 -6.88 13.24
C VAL A 167 -10.80 -8.27 12.86
N GLU A 168 -11.53 -8.33 11.75
CA GLU A 168 -12.08 -9.58 11.24
C GLU A 168 -10.98 -10.54 10.77
N LYS A 169 -11.32 -11.82 10.68
CA LYS A 169 -10.39 -12.82 10.13
C LYS A 169 -10.17 -12.59 8.64
N PRO A 170 -8.93 -12.81 8.16
CA PRO A 170 -8.66 -12.80 6.71
C PRO A 170 -9.54 -13.76 5.94
N ILE A 171 -9.98 -13.36 4.76
CA ILE A 171 -10.63 -14.25 3.81
C ILE A 171 -9.63 -15.35 3.42
N PRO A 172 -10.03 -16.64 3.44
CA PRO A 172 -9.15 -17.73 3.05
C PRO A 172 -8.79 -17.62 1.56
N ILE A 173 -7.50 -17.75 1.26
CA ILE A 173 -7.00 -17.85 -0.11
C ILE A 173 -6.57 -19.31 -0.33
N PRO A 174 -7.34 -20.11 -1.08
CA PRO A 174 -6.93 -21.48 -1.41
C PRO A 174 -5.61 -21.47 -2.22
N PRO A 175 -4.84 -22.56 -2.22
CA PRO A 175 -3.67 -22.68 -3.07
C PRO A 175 -4.01 -22.40 -4.54
N GLU A 176 -3.12 -21.68 -5.22
CA GLU A 176 -3.26 -21.38 -6.65
C GLU A 176 -3.20 -22.69 -7.46
N PRO A 177 -4.22 -23.01 -8.25
CA PRO A 177 -4.18 -24.18 -9.14
C PRO A 177 -3.24 -23.90 -10.32
N ALA A 178 -2.87 -24.95 -11.04
CA ALA A 178 -2.10 -24.80 -12.27
C ALA A 178 -2.87 -23.96 -13.29
N MET A 179 -2.21 -22.97 -13.86
CA MET A 179 -2.78 -22.16 -14.94
C MET A 179 -2.85 -22.98 -16.22
N THR A 180 -4.02 -23.01 -16.86
CA THR A 180 -4.30 -23.72 -18.11
C THR A 180 -5.08 -22.82 -19.07
N MET A 181 -5.11 -23.13 -20.36
CA MET A 181 -5.97 -22.41 -21.33
C MET A 181 -7.44 -22.49 -20.96
N GLU A 182 -7.88 -23.61 -20.37
CA GLU A 182 -9.23 -23.76 -19.87
C GLU A 182 -9.53 -22.78 -18.74
N SER A 183 -8.62 -22.68 -17.74
CA SER A 183 -8.76 -21.72 -16.64
C SER A 183 -8.73 -20.27 -17.12
N VAL A 184 -7.86 -19.93 -18.07
CA VAL A 184 -7.81 -18.59 -18.68
C VAL A 184 -9.14 -18.25 -19.37
N ASN A 185 -9.68 -19.19 -20.17
CA ASN A 185 -10.98 -18.99 -20.85
C ASN A 185 -12.14 -18.88 -19.87
N LYS A 186 -12.17 -19.73 -18.82
CA LYS A 186 -13.14 -19.64 -17.72
C LYS A 186 -13.06 -18.28 -17.03
N GLY A 187 -11.85 -17.81 -16.76
CA GLY A 187 -11.58 -16.51 -16.15
C GLY A 187 -12.06 -15.34 -17.02
N ARG A 188 -11.85 -15.40 -18.33
CA ARG A 188 -12.38 -14.39 -19.27
C ARG A 188 -13.90 -14.31 -19.20
N LEU A 189 -14.59 -15.46 -19.20
CA LEU A 189 -16.05 -15.47 -19.08
C LEU A 189 -16.53 -14.93 -17.73
N ALA A 190 -15.81 -15.24 -16.64
CA ALA A 190 -16.11 -14.70 -15.33
C ALA A 190 -15.88 -13.17 -15.28
N TYR A 191 -14.82 -12.66 -15.88
CA TYR A 191 -14.50 -11.23 -15.98
C TYR A 191 -15.62 -10.46 -16.72
N GLU A 192 -16.12 -10.99 -17.81
CA GLU A 192 -17.24 -10.42 -18.56
C GLU A 192 -18.55 -10.47 -17.74
N ARG A 193 -18.88 -11.63 -17.17
CA ARG A 193 -20.09 -11.85 -16.38
C ARG A 193 -20.16 -10.99 -15.12
N MET A 194 -19.02 -10.80 -14.44
CA MET A 194 -18.94 -9.97 -13.23
C MET A 194 -18.89 -8.46 -13.52
N GLY A 195 -18.95 -8.07 -14.80
CA GLY A 195 -18.99 -6.66 -15.20
C GLY A 195 -17.66 -5.92 -15.07
N CYS A 196 -16.53 -6.62 -14.94
CA CYS A 196 -15.20 -6.01 -14.83
C CYS A 196 -14.87 -5.13 -16.03
N THR A 197 -15.41 -5.48 -17.21
CA THR A 197 -15.25 -4.74 -18.47
C THR A 197 -15.76 -3.31 -18.40
N ALA A 198 -16.76 -3.03 -17.56
CA ALA A 198 -17.33 -1.68 -17.43
C ALA A 198 -16.30 -0.65 -16.94
N CYS A 199 -15.45 -1.05 -16.01
CA CYS A 199 -14.38 -0.21 -15.45
C CYS A 199 -13.04 -0.48 -16.14
N HIS A 200 -12.62 -1.76 -16.20
CA HIS A 200 -11.30 -2.15 -16.66
C HIS A 200 -11.17 -2.27 -18.19
N GLY A 201 -12.30 -2.22 -18.92
CA GLY A 201 -12.33 -2.42 -20.38
C GLY A 201 -12.29 -3.89 -20.79
N ALA A 202 -12.73 -4.21 -22.00
CA ALA A 202 -12.71 -5.57 -22.54
C ALA A 202 -11.28 -6.10 -22.72
N ALA A 203 -10.32 -5.21 -23.00
CA ALA A 203 -8.90 -5.54 -23.10
C ALA A 203 -8.16 -5.48 -21.75
N GLY A 204 -8.82 -5.11 -20.65
CA GLY A 204 -8.21 -4.97 -19.35
C GLY A 204 -7.31 -3.73 -19.19
N ASN A 205 -7.33 -2.78 -20.13
CA ASN A 205 -6.45 -1.61 -20.20
C ASN A 205 -6.88 -0.42 -19.31
N GLY A 206 -7.87 -0.59 -18.44
CA GLY A 206 -8.39 0.46 -17.57
C GLY A 206 -9.26 1.51 -18.28
N LEU A 207 -9.63 1.27 -19.54
CA LEU A 207 -10.40 2.20 -20.39
C LEU A 207 -11.84 1.71 -20.61
N GLY A 208 -12.47 1.17 -19.58
CA GLY A 208 -13.87 0.81 -19.64
C GLY A 208 -14.79 2.03 -19.82
N PRO A 209 -16.02 1.82 -20.31
CA PRO A 209 -16.93 2.93 -20.66
C PRO A 209 -17.27 3.85 -19.46
N ILE A 210 -17.25 3.35 -18.23
CA ILE A 210 -17.52 4.17 -17.05
C ILE A 210 -16.24 4.69 -16.36
N ALA A 211 -15.05 4.26 -16.81
CA ALA A 211 -13.78 4.66 -16.21
C ALA A 211 -13.58 6.20 -16.05
N PRO A 212 -14.00 7.04 -17.01
CA PRO A 212 -13.84 8.49 -16.91
C PRO A 212 -14.69 9.14 -15.80
N SER A 213 -15.76 8.49 -15.35
CA SER A 213 -16.68 9.02 -14.33
C SER A 213 -16.41 8.51 -12.91
N LEU A 214 -15.38 7.66 -12.73
CA LEU A 214 -15.10 7.07 -11.43
C LEU A 214 -14.43 8.06 -10.48
N ALA A 215 -14.92 8.08 -9.27
CA ALA A 215 -14.32 8.80 -8.14
C ALA A 215 -14.24 7.87 -6.93
N ASP A 216 -13.34 8.17 -6.00
CA ASP A 216 -13.32 7.52 -4.69
C ASP A 216 -14.38 8.11 -3.76
N ASP A 217 -14.51 7.54 -2.55
CA ASP A 217 -15.54 7.99 -1.57
C ASP A 217 -15.33 9.43 -1.11
N ASP A 218 -14.13 9.98 -1.27
CA ASP A 218 -13.81 11.38 -0.98
C ASP A 218 -14.08 12.31 -2.19
N GLY A 219 -14.57 11.75 -3.32
CA GLY A 219 -14.87 12.50 -4.54
C GLY A 219 -13.66 12.77 -5.44
N TYR A 220 -12.49 12.21 -5.18
CA TYR A 220 -11.33 12.36 -6.04
C TYR A 220 -11.44 11.45 -7.26
N PRO A 221 -11.19 11.97 -8.48
CA PRO A 221 -11.17 11.16 -9.69
C PRO A 221 -10.14 10.03 -9.58
N ILE A 222 -10.56 8.81 -9.87
CA ILE A 222 -9.70 7.63 -9.87
C ILE A 222 -9.77 6.93 -11.23
N ARG A 223 -8.77 6.07 -11.48
CA ARG A 223 -8.75 5.24 -12.68
C ARG A 223 -8.63 3.77 -12.30
N PRO A 224 -9.37 2.89 -12.98
CA PRO A 224 -9.15 1.45 -12.88
C PRO A 224 -7.70 1.11 -13.22
N ALA A 225 -7.19 0.04 -12.64
CA ALA A 225 -5.86 -0.45 -13.00
C ALA A 225 -5.84 -0.87 -14.48
N ASP A 226 -4.73 -0.55 -15.15
CA ASP A 226 -4.36 -1.18 -16.41
C ASP A 226 -3.82 -2.58 -16.10
N LEU A 227 -4.62 -3.60 -16.43
CA LEU A 227 -4.31 -5.01 -16.16
C LEU A 227 -3.37 -5.61 -17.22
N THR A 228 -3.09 -4.89 -18.31
CA THR A 228 -2.15 -5.31 -19.36
C THR A 228 -0.70 -4.98 -19.00
N GLY A 229 -0.50 -4.16 -17.97
CA GLY A 229 0.81 -3.82 -17.43
C GLY A 229 1.31 -4.86 -16.43
N SER A 230 2.55 -4.68 -16.02
CA SER A 230 3.27 -5.60 -15.11
C SER A 230 3.36 -5.10 -13.67
N THR A 231 2.88 -3.90 -13.41
CA THR A 231 3.00 -3.23 -12.12
C THR A 231 1.62 -2.82 -11.64
N TRP A 232 1.18 -3.41 -10.53
CA TRP A 232 -0.12 -3.07 -9.95
C TRP A 232 0.05 -2.62 -8.50
N LYS A 233 -0.76 -1.65 -8.11
CA LYS A 233 -0.70 -1.01 -6.78
C LYS A 233 -0.85 -1.98 -5.62
N GLY A 234 -1.70 -3.00 -5.79
CA GLY A 234 -1.96 -4.03 -4.77
C GLY A 234 -0.98 -5.20 -4.74
N GLY A 235 -0.06 -5.24 -5.70
CA GLY A 235 0.84 -6.37 -5.95
C GLY A 235 0.43 -7.18 -7.18
N CYS A 236 1.39 -7.87 -7.77
CA CYS A 236 1.24 -8.59 -9.06
C CYS A 236 1.26 -10.12 -8.91
N GLN A 237 1.41 -10.66 -7.70
CA GLN A 237 1.34 -12.09 -7.47
C GLN A 237 -0.11 -12.57 -7.56
N GLY A 238 -0.34 -13.83 -7.95
CA GLY A 238 -1.69 -14.40 -8.05
C GLY A 238 -2.51 -14.18 -6.79
N GLU A 239 -1.93 -14.40 -5.62
CA GLU A 239 -2.59 -14.14 -4.33
C GLU A 239 -2.95 -12.67 -4.10
N ASP A 240 -2.15 -11.72 -4.56
CA ASP A 240 -2.43 -10.28 -4.41
C ASP A 240 -3.64 -9.88 -5.28
N ILE A 241 -3.72 -10.45 -6.50
CA ILE A 241 -4.85 -10.26 -7.41
C ILE A 241 -6.11 -10.92 -6.85
N TYR A 242 -6.00 -12.19 -6.44
CA TYR A 242 -7.09 -12.94 -5.81
C TYR A 242 -7.66 -12.17 -4.63
N ARG A 243 -6.80 -11.72 -3.72
CA ARG A 243 -7.18 -10.92 -2.55
C ARG A 243 -7.93 -9.67 -2.96
N SER A 244 -7.41 -8.90 -3.92
CA SER A 244 -8.04 -7.66 -4.37
C SER A 244 -9.42 -7.88 -5.00
N ILE A 245 -9.63 -8.99 -5.73
CA ILE A 245 -10.92 -9.37 -6.28
C ILE A 245 -11.89 -9.75 -5.15
N MET A 246 -11.45 -10.59 -4.23
CA MET A 246 -12.34 -11.13 -3.20
C MET A 246 -12.67 -10.09 -2.13
N THR A 247 -11.72 -9.26 -1.71
CA THR A 247 -11.99 -8.23 -0.68
C THR A 247 -12.58 -6.95 -1.24
N GLY A 248 -12.43 -6.68 -2.54
CA GLY A 248 -12.65 -5.36 -3.09
C GLY A 248 -11.61 -4.33 -2.60
N LEU A 249 -11.79 -3.08 -2.97
CA LEU A 249 -10.91 -1.97 -2.59
C LEU A 249 -11.72 -0.89 -1.89
N ASP A 250 -11.84 -0.95 -0.56
CA ASP A 250 -12.63 -0.01 0.23
C ASP A 250 -12.23 1.45 -0.02
N GLY A 251 -13.20 2.33 -0.04
CA GLY A 251 -13.02 3.72 -0.43
C GLY A 251 -12.94 3.92 -1.95
N THR A 252 -13.30 2.90 -2.74
CA THR A 252 -13.36 2.99 -4.21
C THR A 252 -14.57 2.22 -4.75
N PRO A 253 -15.01 2.49 -6.02
CA PRO A 253 -16.08 1.73 -6.66
C PRO A 253 -15.78 0.25 -6.95
N MET A 254 -14.57 -0.28 -6.69
CA MET A 254 -14.27 -1.69 -6.91
C MET A 254 -14.86 -2.55 -5.77
N PRO A 255 -15.96 -3.29 -6.00
CA PRO A 255 -16.63 -4.04 -4.95
C PRO A 255 -15.88 -5.33 -4.61
N SER A 256 -16.26 -5.94 -3.48
CA SER A 256 -15.90 -7.33 -3.16
C SER A 256 -16.73 -8.30 -3.99
N PHE A 257 -16.08 -9.35 -4.48
CA PHE A 257 -16.73 -10.46 -5.19
C PHE A 257 -16.81 -11.75 -4.36
N GLU A 258 -16.47 -11.69 -3.08
CA GLU A 258 -16.44 -12.84 -2.16
C GLU A 258 -17.74 -13.68 -2.19
N LYS A 259 -18.88 -13.00 -2.23
CA LYS A 259 -20.20 -13.65 -2.19
C LYS A 259 -20.72 -14.11 -3.55
N GLN A 260 -20.14 -13.60 -4.65
CA GLN A 260 -20.62 -13.87 -6.01
C GLN A 260 -19.69 -14.80 -6.80
N LEU A 261 -18.43 -14.91 -6.40
CA LEU A 261 -17.41 -15.63 -7.17
C LEU A 261 -16.86 -16.80 -6.35
N PRO A 262 -17.15 -18.05 -6.78
CA PRO A 262 -16.56 -19.23 -6.17
C PRO A 262 -15.03 -19.21 -6.26
N PRO A 263 -14.30 -19.83 -5.32
CA PRO A 263 -12.84 -19.79 -5.29
C PRO A 263 -12.15 -20.26 -6.57
N ASP A 264 -12.67 -21.28 -7.23
CA ASP A 264 -12.13 -21.80 -8.49
C ASP A 264 -12.33 -20.84 -9.66
N GLU A 265 -13.44 -20.11 -9.69
CA GLU A 265 -13.66 -19.05 -10.69
C GLU A 265 -12.85 -17.79 -10.38
N ALA A 266 -12.63 -17.48 -9.09
CA ALA A 266 -11.74 -16.39 -8.69
C ALA A 266 -10.30 -16.65 -9.16
N TRP A 267 -9.78 -17.86 -8.97
CA TRP A 267 -8.48 -18.26 -9.51
C TRP A 267 -8.44 -18.26 -11.04
N ALA A 268 -9.51 -18.73 -11.69
CA ALA A 268 -9.60 -18.64 -13.14
C ALA A 268 -9.53 -17.17 -13.62
N MET A 269 -10.21 -16.26 -12.92
CA MET A 269 -10.13 -14.81 -13.22
C MET A 269 -8.72 -14.25 -12.99
N VAL A 270 -8.02 -14.69 -11.95
CA VAL A 270 -6.59 -14.34 -11.73
C VAL A 270 -5.75 -14.77 -12.93
N HIS A 271 -5.91 -16.03 -13.40
CA HIS A 271 -5.18 -16.55 -14.56
C HIS A 271 -5.48 -15.74 -15.83
N TYR A 272 -6.74 -15.37 -16.05
CA TYR A 272 -7.09 -14.49 -17.16
C TYR A 272 -6.41 -13.13 -17.05
N ILE A 273 -6.47 -12.47 -15.88
CA ILE A 273 -5.83 -11.17 -15.65
C ILE A 273 -4.31 -11.26 -15.84
N GLN A 274 -3.66 -12.30 -15.35
CA GLN A 274 -2.24 -12.54 -15.58
C GLN A 274 -1.91 -12.74 -17.07
N SER A 275 -2.82 -13.34 -17.84
CA SER A 275 -2.66 -13.56 -19.28
C SER A 275 -2.77 -12.26 -20.11
N LEU A 276 -3.32 -11.19 -19.52
CA LEU A 276 -3.39 -9.88 -20.17
C LEU A 276 -2.05 -9.13 -20.17
N ASP A 277 -1.08 -9.51 -19.32
CA ASP A 277 0.26 -8.90 -19.32
C ASP A 277 0.91 -9.09 -20.69
N GLN A 278 1.29 -7.99 -21.35
CA GLN A 278 1.92 -7.99 -22.68
C GLN A 278 3.21 -8.82 -22.76
N ARG A 279 3.81 -9.14 -21.62
CA ARG A 279 5.01 -9.98 -21.51
C ARG A 279 4.68 -11.45 -21.26
N TRP A 280 3.40 -11.80 -21.14
CA TRP A 280 3.01 -13.19 -20.91
C TRP A 280 3.43 -14.05 -22.09
N PRO A 281 4.30 -15.06 -21.88
CA PRO A 281 4.84 -15.87 -22.97
C PRO A 281 3.82 -16.84 -23.57
N GLY A 282 2.60 -16.89 -23.05
CA GLY A 282 1.63 -17.94 -23.34
C GLY A 282 1.89 -19.19 -22.49
N LEU A 283 0.95 -20.13 -22.58
CA LEU A 283 1.14 -21.47 -22.01
C LEU A 283 1.93 -22.32 -23.01
N PRO A 284 2.81 -23.23 -22.53
CA PRO A 284 3.57 -24.14 -23.37
C PRO A 284 2.65 -25.11 -24.16
#